data_39921e3382348c5439d390e0192bd491
#
_entry.id   39921e3382348c5439d390e0192bd491
#
_cell.length_a   1.000
_cell.length_b   1.000
_cell.length_c   1.000
_cell.angle_alpha   90.00
_cell.angle_beta   90.00
_cell.angle_gamma   90.00
#
_symmetry.space_group_name_H-M   'P 1'
#
loop_
_entity.id
_entity.type
_entity.pdbx_description
1 polymer ?
#
loop_
_entity_poly.entity_id
_entity_poly.type
_entity_poly.pdbx_seq_one_letter_code
_entity_poly.pdbx_strand_id
1 'polypeptide(L)'
;MSKRVSEFWQKYKRLLLTHLISLGVLLLEFLLCRYAFFDLHGMKEWPVDLFVAGIVALLISLFARKQYAPWFISVGYFLGFLAGALFHAEGTDPGGGKTDNLWSIWMFVFIVCILAGFLFEFVLKWRRMLRKK
;
A
#
# COMPACT_ATOMS: atom_id res chain seq x y z
N MET A 1 -7.27 33.54 16.97
CA MET A 1 -6.34 32.53 16.41
C MET A 1 -5.82 33.07 15.07
N SER A 2 -4.51 33.09 14.85
CA SER A 2 -3.96 33.64 13.61
C SER A 2 -4.31 32.76 12.39
N LYS A 3 -4.45 33.37 11.22
CA LYS A 3 -4.74 32.63 9.96
C LYS A 3 -3.73 31.48 9.71
N ARG A 4 -2.47 31.68 10.05
CA ARG A 4 -1.41 30.68 9.94
C ARG A 4 -1.69 29.42 10.78
N VAL A 5 -2.18 29.59 12.00
CA VAL A 5 -2.49 28.48 12.90
C VAL A 5 -3.68 27.68 12.37
N SER A 6 -4.72 28.36 11.88
CA SER A 6 -5.88 27.70 11.30
C SER A 6 -5.54 26.91 10.03
N GLU A 7 -4.69 27.46 9.13
CA GLU A 7 -4.23 26.76 7.95
C GLU A 7 -3.36 25.54 8.28
N PHE A 8 -2.49 25.64 9.28
CA PHE A 8 -1.69 24.53 9.78
C PHE A 8 -2.58 23.39 10.30
N TRP A 9 -3.58 23.71 11.12
CA TRP A 9 -4.54 22.75 11.65
C TRP A 9 -5.38 22.09 10.56
N GLN A 10 -5.83 22.83 9.57
CA GLN A 10 -6.57 22.32 8.42
C GLN A 10 -5.72 21.32 7.59
N LYS A 11 -4.48 21.66 7.32
CA LYS A 11 -3.54 20.81 6.60
C LYS A 11 -3.24 19.51 7.36
N TYR A 12 -3.04 19.62 8.68
CA TYR A 12 -2.79 18.46 9.53
C TYR A 12 -4.01 17.53 9.62
N LYS A 13 -5.20 18.09 9.78
CA LYS A 13 -6.45 17.31 9.78
C LYS A 13 -6.65 16.56 8.45
N ARG A 14 -6.39 17.20 7.33
CA ARG A 14 -6.48 16.56 6.01
C ARG A 14 -5.48 15.40 5.87
N LEU A 15 -4.24 15.60 6.31
CA LEU A 15 -3.22 14.57 6.30
C LEU A 15 -3.64 13.35 7.13
N LEU A 16 -4.07 13.59 8.36
CA LEU A 16 -4.52 12.54 9.28
C LEU A 16 -5.73 11.79 8.73
N LEU A 17 -6.72 12.52 8.19
CA LEU A 17 -7.92 11.93 7.59
C LEU A 17 -7.57 11.04 6.41
N THR A 18 -6.67 11.47 5.52
CA THR A 18 -6.20 10.66 4.39
C THR A 18 -5.58 9.35 4.86
N HIS A 19 -4.72 9.39 5.88
CA HIS A 19 -4.10 8.19 6.44
C HIS A 19 -5.10 7.26 7.11
N LEU A 20 -6.09 7.80 7.83
CA LEU A 20 -7.15 7.01 8.46
C LEU A 20 -8.04 6.32 7.40
N ILE A 21 -8.43 7.02 6.35
CA ILE A 21 -9.20 6.44 5.24
C ILE A 21 -8.39 5.35 4.54
N SER A 22 -7.12 5.62 4.24
CA SER A 22 -6.23 4.63 3.61
C SER A 22 -6.04 3.39 4.49
N LEU A 23 -5.93 3.56 5.80
CA LEU A 23 -5.86 2.45 6.75
C LEU A 23 -7.15 1.63 6.76
N GLY A 24 -8.30 2.30 6.72
CA GLY A 24 -9.60 1.64 6.64
C GLY A 24 -9.76 0.82 5.35
N VAL A 25 -9.36 1.38 4.22
CA VAL A 25 -9.35 0.68 2.93
C VAL A 25 -8.39 -0.52 2.96
N LEU A 26 -7.18 -0.32 3.47
CA LEU A 26 -6.18 -1.39 3.60
C LEU A 26 -6.69 -2.54 4.49
N LEU A 27 -7.36 -2.21 5.60
CA LEU A 27 -7.98 -3.20 6.49
C LEU A 27 -9.09 -3.97 5.76
N LEU A 28 -9.94 -3.29 5.02
CA LEU A 28 -11.00 -3.94 4.23
C LEU A 28 -10.42 -4.89 3.19
N GLU A 29 -9.41 -4.45 2.45
CA GLU A 29 -8.71 -5.27 1.45
C GLU A 29 -8.04 -6.49 2.09
N PHE A 30 -7.40 -6.30 3.24
CA PHE A 30 -6.82 -7.39 4.03
C PHE A 30 -7.88 -8.44 4.42
N LEU A 31 -9.04 -8.00 4.93
CA LEU A 31 -10.12 -8.91 5.31
C LEU A 31 -10.67 -9.66 4.10
N LEU A 32 -10.83 -8.99 2.96
CA LEU A 32 -11.25 -9.62 1.72
C LEU A 32 -10.23 -10.66 1.24
N CYS A 33 -8.96 -10.30 1.17
CA CYS A 33 -7.91 -11.22 0.72
C CYS A 33 -7.74 -12.41 1.66
N ARG A 34 -7.81 -12.19 2.98
CA ARG A 34 -7.60 -13.26 3.96
C ARG A 34 -8.77 -14.22 4.06
N TYR A 35 -9.99 -13.73 4.00
CA TYR A 35 -11.19 -14.55 4.27
C TYR A 35 -12.02 -14.84 3.03
N ALA A 36 -12.36 -13.81 2.23
CA ALA A 36 -13.22 -14.00 1.07
C ALA A 36 -12.49 -14.69 -0.10
N PHE A 37 -11.21 -14.38 -0.30
CA PHE A 37 -10.40 -14.93 -1.40
C PHE A 37 -9.41 -16.01 -0.94
N PHE A 38 -9.60 -16.55 0.24
CA PHE A 38 -8.72 -17.58 0.79
C PHE A 38 -8.55 -18.79 -0.14
N ASP A 39 -9.62 -19.22 -0.78
CA ASP A 39 -9.63 -20.39 -1.68
C ASP A 39 -8.76 -20.17 -2.93
N LEU A 40 -8.51 -18.92 -3.32
CA LEU A 40 -7.67 -18.58 -4.47
C LEU A 40 -6.17 -18.75 -4.21
N HIS A 41 -5.74 -18.51 -2.97
CA HIS A 41 -4.30 -18.51 -2.64
C HIS A 41 -3.90 -19.49 -1.53
N GLY A 42 -4.83 -19.89 -0.66
CA GLY A 42 -4.57 -20.85 0.42
C GLY A 42 -3.59 -20.40 1.52
N MET A 43 -3.13 -19.17 1.48
CA MET A 43 -2.12 -18.64 2.40
C MET A 43 -2.77 -17.94 3.59
N LYS A 44 -2.44 -18.37 4.83
CA LYS A 44 -3.00 -17.79 6.05
C LYS A 44 -2.20 -16.60 6.57
N GLU A 45 -0.89 -16.67 6.52
CA GLU A 45 0.01 -15.69 7.14
C GLU A 45 0.42 -14.57 6.19
N TRP A 46 0.62 -14.88 4.92
CA TRP A 46 1.11 -13.94 3.93
C TRP A 46 0.27 -12.64 3.79
N PRO A 47 -1.08 -12.70 3.75
CA PRO A 47 -1.88 -11.48 3.78
C PRO A 47 -1.65 -10.62 5.02
N VAL A 48 -1.39 -11.27 6.18
CA VAL A 48 -1.07 -10.58 7.44
C VAL A 48 0.28 -9.89 7.36
N ASP A 49 1.30 -10.58 6.86
CA ASP A 49 2.66 -10.02 6.72
C ASP A 49 2.66 -8.79 5.82
N LEU A 50 1.98 -8.88 4.67
CA LEU A 50 1.84 -7.75 3.76
C LEU A 50 0.98 -6.61 4.35
N PHE A 51 -0.04 -6.94 5.14
CA PHE A 51 -0.84 -5.95 5.85
C PHE A 51 -0.01 -5.19 6.88
N VAL A 52 0.81 -5.90 7.67
CA VAL A 52 1.75 -5.28 8.62
C VAL A 52 2.76 -4.39 7.89
N ALA A 53 3.31 -4.84 6.77
CA ALA A 53 4.19 -4.03 5.94
C ALA A 53 3.48 -2.76 5.43
N GLY A 54 2.22 -2.86 5.05
CA GLY A 54 1.37 -1.74 4.66
C GLY A 54 1.16 -0.73 5.80
N ILE A 55 0.90 -1.21 7.02
CA ILE A 55 0.78 -0.34 8.22
C ILE A 55 2.09 0.40 8.47
N VAL A 56 3.22 -0.29 8.43
CA VAL A 56 4.55 0.33 8.60
C VAL A 56 4.79 1.39 7.54
N ALA A 57 4.47 1.12 6.28
CA ALA A 57 4.59 2.08 5.20
C ALA A 57 3.67 3.31 5.41
N LEU A 58 2.44 3.10 5.90
CA LEU A 58 1.52 4.20 6.26
C LEU A 58 2.07 5.06 7.39
N LEU A 59 2.66 4.45 8.42
CA LEU A 59 3.29 5.19 9.52
C LEU A 59 4.48 6.02 9.03
N ILE A 60 5.35 5.45 8.21
CA ILE A 60 6.47 6.17 7.59
C ILE A 60 5.94 7.34 6.76
N SER A 61 4.91 7.12 5.96
CA SER A 61 4.24 8.14 5.16
C SER A 61 3.65 9.27 6.02
N LEU A 62 3.06 8.93 7.16
CA LEU A 62 2.49 9.91 8.10
C LEU A 62 3.60 10.78 8.73
N PHE A 63 4.66 10.17 9.23
CA PHE A 63 5.81 10.89 9.80
C PHE A 63 6.52 11.76 8.76
N ALA A 64 6.63 11.27 7.52
CA ALA A 64 7.17 12.03 6.41
C ALA A 64 6.20 13.08 5.83
N ARG A 65 4.98 13.18 6.40
CA ARG A 65 3.91 14.11 5.98
C ARG A 65 3.56 13.99 4.50
N LYS A 66 3.48 12.76 4.01
CA LYS A 66 3.11 12.46 2.62
C LYS A 66 1.59 12.46 2.46
N GLN A 67 1.09 13.14 1.43
CA GLN A 67 -0.35 13.28 1.18
C GLN A 67 -0.90 12.21 0.22
N TYR A 68 -0.12 11.81 -0.77
CA TYR A 68 -0.54 10.89 -1.83
C TYR A 68 -0.05 9.46 -1.62
N ALA A 69 1.09 9.26 -0.96
CA ALA A 69 1.66 7.94 -0.69
C ALA A 69 0.67 6.96 -0.03
N PRO A 70 -0.20 7.36 0.92
CA PRO A 70 -1.18 6.45 1.51
C PRO A 70 -2.11 5.78 0.51
N TRP A 71 -2.52 6.49 -0.54
CA TRP A 71 -3.38 5.94 -1.59
C TRP A 71 -2.67 4.87 -2.40
N PHE A 72 -1.40 5.08 -2.73
CA PHE A 72 -0.58 4.08 -3.41
C PHE A 72 -0.37 2.83 -2.56
N ILE A 73 -0.24 2.98 -1.25
CA ILE A 73 -0.09 1.86 -0.31
C ILE A 73 -1.37 1.02 -0.27
N SER A 74 -2.53 1.66 -0.07
CA SER A 74 -3.81 0.95 -0.03
C SER A 74 -4.11 0.26 -1.35
N VAL A 75 -4.17 1.02 -2.44
CA VAL A 75 -4.46 0.47 -3.77
C VAL A 75 -3.43 -0.58 -4.18
N GLY A 76 -2.16 -0.39 -3.82
CA GLY A 76 -1.07 -1.32 -4.13
C GLY A 76 -1.24 -2.69 -3.49
N TYR A 77 -1.81 -2.77 -2.30
CA TYR A 77 -2.09 -4.05 -1.64
C TYR A 77 -3.04 -4.91 -2.49
N PHE A 78 -4.16 -4.35 -2.90
CA PHE A 78 -5.15 -5.06 -3.71
C PHE A 78 -4.68 -5.30 -5.16
N LEU A 79 -4.02 -4.33 -5.78
CA LEU A 79 -3.40 -4.51 -7.10
C LEU A 79 -2.37 -5.63 -7.12
N GLY A 80 -1.57 -5.73 -6.07
CA GLY A 80 -0.61 -6.82 -5.91
C GLY A 80 -1.31 -8.18 -5.84
N PHE A 81 -2.38 -8.28 -5.07
CA PHE A 81 -3.21 -9.48 -5.01
C PHE A 81 -3.81 -9.83 -6.37
N LEU A 82 -4.42 -8.87 -7.07
CA LEU A 82 -5.00 -9.08 -8.40
C LEU A 82 -3.95 -9.53 -9.42
N ALA A 83 -2.79 -8.87 -9.42
CA ALA A 83 -1.69 -9.26 -10.31
C ALA A 83 -1.20 -10.69 -10.01
N GLY A 84 -1.06 -11.04 -8.74
CA GLY A 84 -0.74 -12.40 -8.32
C GLY A 84 -1.78 -13.41 -8.79
N ALA A 85 -3.06 -13.11 -8.60
CA ALA A 85 -4.16 -13.99 -9.00
C ALA A 85 -4.27 -14.18 -10.52
N LEU A 86 -3.95 -13.15 -11.31
CA LEU A 86 -4.05 -13.19 -12.77
C LEU A 86 -2.81 -13.80 -13.45
N PHE A 87 -1.63 -13.62 -12.88
CA PHE A 87 -0.36 -13.99 -13.51
C PHE A 87 0.43 -15.08 -12.80
N HIS A 88 -0.15 -15.70 -11.75
CA HIS A 88 0.53 -16.76 -11.05
C HIS A 88 0.73 -18.00 -11.95
N ALA A 89 1.80 -18.70 -11.70
CA ALA A 89 2.09 -19.99 -12.32
C ALA A 89 2.14 -21.07 -11.23
N GLU A 90 1.41 -22.14 -11.45
CA GLU A 90 1.45 -23.32 -10.60
C GLU A 90 2.58 -24.25 -11.06
N GLY A 91 3.28 -24.84 -10.12
CA GLY A 91 4.32 -25.80 -10.36
C GLY A 91 4.28 -26.93 -9.34
N THR A 92 5.12 -27.92 -9.53
CA THR A 92 5.39 -28.97 -8.55
C THR A 92 6.84 -28.94 -8.14
N ASP A 93 7.11 -29.02 -6.84
CA ASP A 93 8.47 -29.14 -6.34
C ASP A 93 9.00 -30.56 -6.54
N PRO A 94 10.31 -30.80 -6.39
CA PRO A 94 10.90 -32.15 -6.50
C PRO A 94 10.33 -33.18 -5.53
N GLY A 95 9.69 -32.74 -4.44
CA GLY A 95 9.01 -33.57 -3.45
C GLY A 95 7.53 -33.87 -3.78
N GLY A 96 7.00 -33.37 -4.92
CA GLY A 96 5.61 -33.55 -5.35
C GLY A 96 4.62 -32.56 -4.74
N GLY A 97 5.10 -31.56 -3.98
CA GLY A 97 4.25 -30.48 -3.43
C GLY A 97 3.85 -29.48 -4.52
N LYS A 98 2.62 -28.98 -4.43
CA LYS A 98 2.18 -27.88 -5.30
C LYS A 98 2.86 -26.58 -4.89
N THR A 99 3.46 -25.89 -5.84
CA THR A 99 4.06 -24.58 -5.67
C THR A 99 3.29 -23.53 -6.47
N ASP A 100 3.18 -22.33 -5.91
CA ASP A 100 2.53 -21.21 -6.53
C ASP A 100 3.36 -19.96 -6.27
N ASN A 101 3.55 -19.12 -7.28
CA ASN A 101 4.31 -17.88 -7.17
C ASN A 101 3.42 -16.63 -6.94
N LEU A 102 2.15 -16.81 -6.65
CA LEU A 102 1.21 -15.71 -6.39
C LEU A 102 1.74 -14.76 -5.30
N TRP A 103 2.25 -15.31 -4.21
CA TRP A 103 2.81 -14.55 -3.10
C TRP A 103 3.95 -13.61 -3.52
N SER A 104 4.82 -14.10 -4.40
CA SER A 104 5.98 -13.34 -4.90
C SER A 104 5.55 -12.17 -5.78
N ILE A 105 4.60 -12.41 -6.69
CA ILE A 105 4.03 -11.38 -7.55
C ILE A 105 3.30 -10.33 -6.71
N TRP A 106 2.50 -10.76 -5.76
CA TRP A 106 1.78 -9.88 -4.84
C TRP A 106 2.74 -8.95 -4.09
N MET A 107 3.76 -9.54 -3.45
CA MET A 107 4.78 -8.78 -2.73
C MET A 107 5.49 -7.79 -3.64
N PHE A 108 5.95 -8.23 -4.82
CA PHE A 108 6.68 -7.39 -5.75
C PHE A 108 5.86 -6.18 -6.22
N VAL A 109 4.63 -6.40 -6.66
CA VAL A 109 3.73 -5.33 -7.11
C VAL A 109 3.41 -4.37 -5.96
N PHE A 110 3.17 -4.90 -4.77
CA PHE A 110 2.90 -4.07 -3.58
C PHE A 110 4.08 -3.16 -3.23
N ILE A 111 5.31 -3.71 -3.22
CA ILE A 111 6.53 -2.91 -2.98
C ILE A 111 6.71 -1.85 -4.05
N VAL A 112 6.51 -2.18 -5.33
CA VAL A 112 6.59 -1.22 -6.43
C VAL A 112 5.57 -0.09 -6.25
N CYS A 113 4.34 -0.40 -5.83
CA CYS A 113 3.32 0.62 -5.56
C CYS A 113 3.70 1.54 -4.40
N ILE A 114 4.25 0.99 -3.31
CA ILE A 114 4.74 1.78 -2.17
C ILE A 114 5.83 2.75 -2.63
N LEU A 115 6.84 2.25 -3.35
CA LEU A 115 7.93 3.07 -3.87
C LEU A 115 7.44 4.11 -4.87
N ALA A 116 6.50 3.76 -5.74
CA ALA A 116 5.88 4.68 -6.69
C ALA A 116 5.16 5.82 -5.97
N GLY A 117 4.47 5.55 -4.87
CA GLY A 117 3.80 6.57 -4.06
C GLY A 117 4.78 7.59 -3.47
N PHE A 118 5.88 7.13 -2.89
CA PHE A 118 6.91 8.00 -2.35
C PHE A 118 7.63 8.80 -3.46
N LEU A 119 7.93 8.14 -4.58
CA LEU A 119 8.55 8.78 -5.74
C LEU A 119 7.65 9.85 -6.35
N PHE A 120 6.36 9.58 -6.48
CA PHE A 120 5.36 10.53 -6.98
C PHE A 120 5.35 11.82 -6.13
N GLU A 121 5.34 11.70 -4.82
CA GLU A 121 5.42 12.83 -3.89
C GLU A 121 6.74 13.61 -4.01
N PHE A 122 7.85 12.89 -4.19
CA PHE A 122 9.16 13.50 -4.41
C PHE A 122 9.16 14.34 -5.69
N VAL A 123 8.65 13.78 -6.79
CA VAL A 123 8.56 14.47 -8.07
C VAL A 123 7.67 15.72 -7.98
N LEU A 124 6.53 15.63 -7.29
CA LEU A 124 5.65 16.79 -7.08
C LEU A 124 6.35 17.90 -6.28
N LYS A 125 7.08 17.53 -5.24
CA LYS A 125 7.85 18.48 -4.44
C LYS A 125 8.94 19.15 -5.29
N TRP A 126 9.66 18.37 -6.08
CA TRP A 126 10.70 18.86 -7.01
C TRP A 126 10.14 19.86 -8.01
N ARG A 127 9.03 19.52 -8.67
CA ARG A 127 8.34 20.41 -9.61
C ARG A 127 7.90 21.73 -8.97
N ARG A 128 7.40 21.70 -7.73
CA ARG A 128 7.02 22.90 -6.99
C ARG A 128 8.24 23.80 -6.70
N MET A 129 9.39 23.22 -6.38
CA MET A 129 10.62 23.98 -6.16
C MET A 129 11.11 24.65 -7.44
N LEU A 130 11.07 23.96 -8.58
CA LEU A 130 11.48 24.52 -9.87
C LEU A 130 10.59 25.67 -10.33
N ARG A 131 9.28 25.64 -10.02
CA ARG A 131 8.35 26.73 -10.37
C ARG A 131 8.56 28.02 -9.57
N LYS A 132 9.21 27.93 -8.42
CA LYS A 132 9.49 29.10 -7.56
C LYS A 132 10.79 29.85 -7.94
N LYS A 133 11.57 29.30 -8.82
CA LYS A 133 12.75 29.95 -9.41
C LYS A 133 12.38 30.66 -10.69
#